data_ae956d5d29c84e2a02c0b27277002d7e
#
_entry.id   ae956d5d29c84e2a02c0b27277002d7e
#
_cell.length_a   1.000
_cell.length_b   1.000
_cell.length_c   1.000
_cell.angle_alpha   90.00
_cell.angle_beta   90.00
_cell.angle_gamma   90.00
#
_symmetry.space_group_name_H-M   'P 1'
#
loop_
_entity.id
_entity.type
_entity.pdbx_description
1 polymer ?
#
loop_
_entity_poly.entity_id
_entity_poly.type
_entity_poly.pdbx_seq_one_letter_code
_entity_poly.pdbx_strand_id
1 'polypeptide(L)'
;VTVVQQSDIDSTKANLVSDAEKDAAKKALLAQFGKDAKIIEESFTADLGGVTIPAAGTEAPDGKATVGGAIKYSVKAVVKNDLNLFLDAYFKQQIDGKDNQKVYSNGASSVSLTNVTIAGDAITAKLTANGKIGPKIDEAAIKDYVKSKRIGEVQEYVKAIDGVKSVDVNFSPFWVH
;
A
#
# COMPACT_ATOMS: atom_id res chain seq x y z
N VAL A 1 -32.32 -34.82 30.57
CA VAL A 1 -32.05 -34.37 29.20
C VAL A 1 -30.93 -33.34 29.28
N THR A 2 -29.84 -33.55 28.58
CA THR A 2 -28.77 -32.58 28.47
C THR A 2 -29.22 -31.46 27.54
N VAL A 3 -28.95 -30.23 27.92
CA VAL A 3 -29.30 -29.05 27.10
C VAL A 3 -28.06 -28.15 26.92
N VAL A 4 -28.05 -27.39 25.85
CA VAL A 4 -27.03 -26.39 25.57
C VAL A 4 -27.06 -25.30 26.65
N GLN A 5 -25.92 -25.06 27.27
CA GLN A 5 -25.76 -23.99 28.27
C GLN A 5 -25.24 -22.69 27.61
N GLN A 6 -25.50 -21.54 28.27
CA GLN A 6 -24.95 -20.27 27.77
C GLN A 6 -23.44 -20.28 27.73
N SER A 7 -22.77 -20.94 28.68
CA SER A 7 -21.32 -21.14 28.73
C SER A 7 -20.77 -21.88 27.52
N ASP A 8 -21.54 -22.85 26.98
CA ASP A 8 -21.17 -23.63 25.81
C ASP A 8 -21.19 -22.75 24.54
N ILE A 9 -22.21 -21.89 24.45
CA ILE A 9 -22.35 -20.91 23.36
C ILE A 9 -21.19 -19.91 23.38
N ASP A 10 -20.88 -19.37 24.55
CA ASP A 10 -19.78 -18.36 24.70
C ASP A 10 -18.42 -18.98 24.41
N SER A 11 -18.18 -20.20 24.91
CA SER A 11 -16.97 -20.96 24.60
C SER A 11 -16.85 -21.29 23.09
N THR A 12 -17.99 -21.68 22.49
CA THR A 12 -18.05 -21.98 21.06
C THR A 12 -17.73 -20.73 20.24
N LYS A 13 -18.35 -19.60 20.53
CA LYS A 13 -18.06 -18.32 19.85
C LYS A 13 -16.59 -17.91 19.96
N ALA A 14 -16.00 -18.06 21.16
CA ALA A 14 -14.60 -17.73 21.40
C ALA A 14 -13.62 -18.62 20.60
N ASN A 15 -14.01 -19.88 20.34
CA ASN A 15 -13.16 -20.88 19.68
C ASN A 15 -13.53 -21.11 18.21
N LEU A 16 -14.59 -20.49 17.69
CA LEU A 16 -15.07 -20.67 16.31
C LEU A 16 -14.03 -20.23 15.27
N VAL A 17 -13.14 -19.31 15.64
CA VAL A 17 -12.10 -18.80 14.76
C VAL A 17 -10.77 -18.89 15.48
N SER A 18 -10.05 -19.95 15.23
CA SER A 18 -8.67 -20.09 15.72
C SER A 18 -7.74 -19.06 15.04
N ASP A 19 -6.64 -18.74 15.70
CA ASP A 19 -5.65 -17.83 15.11
C ASP A 19 -5.04 -18.42 13.82
N ALA A 20 -4.88 -19.75 13.74
CA ALA A 20 -4.43 -20.42 12.53
C ALA A 20 -5.42 -20.25 11.36
N GLU A 21 -6.73 -20.28 11.60
CA GLU A 21 -7.74 -20.03 10.57
C GLU A 21 -7.78 -18.57 10.14
N LYS A 22 -7.62 -17.63 11.07
CA LYS A 22 -7.49 -16.20 10.77
C LYS A 22 -6.27 -15.95 9.87
N ASP A 23 -5.12 -16.52 10.20
CA ASP A 23 -3.89 -16.38 9.43
C ASP A 23 -4.02 -17.00 8.04
N ALA A 24 -4.64 -18.17 7.92
CA ALA A 24 -4.91 -18.82 6.64
C ALA A 24 -5.86 -17.98 5.78
N ALA A 25 -6.96 -17.47 6.35
CA ALA A 25 -7.92 -16.62 5.67
C ALA A 25 -7.29 -15.29 5.25
N LYS A 26 -6.51 -14.65 6.12
CA LYS A 26 -5.75 -13.45 5.83
C LYS A 26 -4.81 -13.68 4.64
N LYS A 27 -4.01 -14.75 4.67
CA LYS A 27 -3.10 -15.11 3.58
C LYS A 27 -3.82 -15.33 2.25
N ALA A 28 -4.98 -16.00 2.28
CA ALA A 28 -5.80 -16.23 1.09
C ALA A 28 -6.34 -14.93 0.50
N LEU A 29 -6.85 -14.02 1.36
CA LEU A 29 -7.32 -12.70 0.94
C LEU A 29 -6.18 -11.84 0.37
N LEU A 30 -5.01 -11.84 1.01
CA LEU A 30 -3.82 -11.14 0.52
C LEU A 30 -3.43 -11.61 -0.89
N ALA A 31 -3.52 -12.91 -1.14
CA ALA A 31 -3.20 -13.49 -2.45
C ALA A 31 -4.19 -13.02 -3.55
N GLN A 32 -5.46 -12.74 -3.20
CA GLN A 32 -6.46 -12.25 -4.16
C GLN A 32 -6.19 -10.83 -4.63
N PHE A 33 -5.66 -9.96 -3.76
CA PHE A 33 -5.33 -8.58 -4.13
C PHE A 33 -4.07 -8.45 -4.99
N GLY A 34 -3.20 -9.45 -4.97
CA GLY A 34 -1.97 -9.47 -5.74
C GLY A 34 -1.03 -8.30 -5.40
N LYS A 35 -0.20 -7.90 -6.39
CA LYS A 35 0.76 -6.81 -6.25
C LYS A 35 0.15 -5.42 -6.48
N ASP A 36 -1.11 -5.35 -6.92
CA ASP A 36 -1.75 -4.11 -7.39
C ASP A 36 -2.53 -3.38 -6.31
N ALA A 37 -2.43 -3.83 -5.07
CA ALA A 37 -3.07 -3.20 -3.93
C ALA A 37 -2.11 -3.06 -2.74
N LYS A 38 -2.33 -2.02 -1.94
CA LYS A 38 -1.76 -1.84 -0.61
C LYS A 38 -2.81 -2.22 0.42
N ILE A 39 -2.57 -3.28 1.15
CA ILE A 39 -3.51 -3.83 2.10
C ILE A 39 -3.43 -3.07 3.41
N ILE A 40 -4.59 -2.87 4.04
CA ILE A 40 -4.73 -2.28 5.36
C ILE A 40 -5.00 -3.43 6.33
N GLU A 41 -3.93 -3.98 6.90
CA GLU A 41 -3.99 -5.19 7.71
C GLU A 41 -4.89 -5.07 8.93
N GLU A 42 -4.94 -3.88 9.53
CA GLU A 42 -5.79 -3.57 10.68
C GLU A 42 -7.30 -3.64 10.35
N SER A 43 -7.65 -3.65 9.07
CA SER A 43 -9.04 -3.78 8.61
C SER A 43 -9.51 -5.23 8.47
N PHE A 44 -8.67 -6.19 8.80
CA PHE A 44 -9.06 -7.60 8.76
C PHE A 44 -10.17 -7.88 9.79
N THR A 45 -11.26 -8.46 9.33
CA THR A 45 -12.40 -8.83 10.18
C THR A 45 -12.89 -10.23 9.87
N ALA A 46 -13.43 -10.90 10.90
CA ALA A 46 -14.16 -12.14 10.79
C ALA A 46 -15.61 -11.89 11.25
N ASP A 47 -16.53 -11.99 10.33
CA ASP A 47 -17.96 -11.84 10.59
C ASP A 47 -18.60 -13.22 10.81
N LEU A 48 -19.16 -13.42 11.98
CA LEU A 48 -19.86 -14.63 12.42
C LEU A 48 -21.36 -14.58 12.15
N GLY A 49 -21.88 -13.52 11.53
CA GLY A 49 -23.32 -13.35 11.28
C GLY A 49 -23.95 -14.47 10.44
N GLY A 50 -23.14 -15.21 9.67
CA GLY A 50 -23.55 -16.39 8.91
C GLY A 50 -23.49 -17.70 9.69
N VAL A 51 -23.10 -17.69 10.98
CA VAL A 51 -22.97 -18.88 11.81
C VAL A 51 -24.21 -19.06 12.69
N THR A 52 -24.79 -20.25 12.63
CA THR A 52 -25.91 -20.64 13.47
C THR A 52 -25.42 -21.48 14.63
N ILE A 53 -25.57 -20.98 15.84
CA ILE A 53 -25.27 -21.69 17.08
C ILE A 53 -26.63 -21.99 17.77
N PRO A 54 -26.89 -23.23 18.23
CA PRO A 54 -28.10 -23.57 18.94
C PRO A 54 -28.29 -22.69 20.18
N ALA A 55 -29.52 -22.26 20.45
CA ALA A 55 -29.82 -21.42 21.58
C ALA A 55 -29.65 -22.18 22.92
N ALA A 56 -29.45 -21.44 24.01
CA ALA A 56 -29.46 -22.03 25.34
C ALA A 56 -30.83 -22.69 25.61
N GLY A 57 -30.79 -23.87 26.21
CA GLY A 57 -32.00 -24.70 26.45
C GLY A 57 -32.32 -25.65 25.28
N THR A 58 -31.64 -25.60 24.13
CA THR A 58 -31.81 -26.60 23.05
C THR A 58 -31.39 -27.99 23.56
N GLU A 59 -32.24 -28.99 23.33
CA GLU A 59 -31.91 -30.36 23.70
C GLU A 59 -30.68 -30.90 22.97
N ALA A 60 -29.78 -31.51 23.72
CA ALA A 60 -28.56 -32.15 23.23
C ALA A 60 -28.46 -33.57 23.81
N PRO A 61 -29.26 -34.55 23.28
CA PRO A 61 -29.39 -35.87 23.89
C PRO A 61 -28.07 -36.61 24.07
N ASP A 62 -27.14 -36.44 23.13
CA ASP A 62 -25.82 -37.07 23.16
C ASP A 62 -24.74 -36.15 23.75
N GLY A 63 -25.12 -35.08 24.43
CA GLY A 63 -24.21 -34.05 24.92
C GLY A 63 -23.54 -33.24 23.82
N LYS A 64 -24.06 -33.27 22.58
CA LYS A 64 -23.53 -32.60 21.41
C LYS A 64 -24.57 -31.73 20.72
N ALA A 65 -24.17 -30.54 20.29
CA ALA A 65 -24.99 -29.67 19.46
C ALA A 65 -24.19 -29.28 18.21
N THR A 66 -24.89 -29.21 17.08
CA THR A 66 -24.22 -28.89 15.79
C THR A 66 -24.24 -27.39 15.57
N VAL A 67 -23.10 -26.84 15.29
CA VAL A 67 -22.92 -25.48 14.80
C VAL A 67 -22.79 -25.52 13.27
N GLY A 68 -23.57 -24.70 12.59
CA GLY A 68 -23.58 -24.65 11.13
C GLY A 68 -23.35 -23.25 10.60
N GLY A 69 -23.06 -23.14 9.30
CA GLY A 69 -22.92 -21.85 8.62
C GLY A 69 -21.52 -21.57 8.10
N ALA A 70 -21.26 -20.31 7.78
CA ALA A 70 -19.99 -19.84 7.22
C ALA A 70 -19.52 -18.58 7.91
N ILE A 71 -18.20 -18.45 8.07
CA ILE A 71 -17.54 -17.26 8.58
C ILE A 71 -17.09 -16.44 7.38
N LYS A 72 -17.45 -15.15 7.35
CA LYS A 72 -17.02 -14.23 6.31
C LYS A 72 -15.80 -13.44 6.77
N TYR A 73 -14.68 -13.67 6.11
CA TYR A 73 -13.47 -12.87 6.31
C TYR A 73 -13.41 -11.72 5.33
N SER A 74 -12.99 -10.57 5.77
CA SER A 74 -12.79 -9.40 4.91
C SER A 74 -11.57 -8.60 5.33
N VAL A 75 -10.97 -7.91 4.34
CA VAL A 75 -9.89 -6.95 4.54
C VAL A 75 -10.04 -5.83 3.51
N LYS A 76 -9.70 -4.61 3.87
CA LYS A 76 -9.73 -3.46 2.95
C LYS A 76 -8.33 -3.19 2.38
N ALA A 77 -8.29 -2.68 1.15
CA ALA A 77 -7.05 -2.36 0.46
C ALA A 77 -7.21 -1.08 -0.37
N VAL A 78 -6.11 -0.37 -0.58
CA VAL A 78 -6.03 0.76 -1.51
C VAL A 78 -5.40 0.27 -2.81
N VAL A 79 -6.07 0.50 -3.94
CA VAL A 79 -5.55 0.15 -5.26
C VAL A 79 -4.33 1.03 -5.57
N LYS A 80 -3.24 0.43 -6.01
CA LYS A 80 -1.99 1.16 -6.30
C LYS A 80 -2.15 2.23 -7.36
N ASN A 81 -3.02 1.99 -8.35
CA ASN A 81 -3.27 3.00 -9.38
C ASN A 81 -3.88 4.27 -8.77
N ASP A 82 -4.87 4.14 -7.90
CA ASP A 82 -5.50 5.29 -7.24
C ASP A 82 -4.51 6.01 -6.32
N LEU A 83 -3.66 5.26 -5.64
CA LEU A 83 -2.58 5.80 -4.82
C LEU A 83 -1.57 6.58 -5.67
N ASN A 84 -1.18 6.06 -6.83
CA ASN A 84 -0.32 6.75 -7.78
C ASN A 84 -0.94 8.06 -8.27
N LEU A 85 -2.21 8.02 -8.69
CA LEU A 85 -2.93 9.22 -9.15
C LEU A 85 -3.00 10.29 -8.06
N PHE A 86 -3.29 9.88 -6.84
CA PHE A 86 -3.31 10.79 -5.68
C PHE A 86 -1.93 11.44 -5.44
N LEU A 87 -0.86 10.63 -5.42
CA LEU A 87 0.50 11.11 -5.18
C LEU A 87 0.99 12.01 -6.33
N ASP A 88 0.67 11.65 -7.58
CA ASP A 88 1.00 12.47 -8.74
C ASP A 88 0.33 13.85 -8.65
N ALA A 89 -0.95 13.88 -8.31
CA ALA A 89 -1.68 15.15 -8.11
C ALA A 89 -1.08 15.96 -6.95
N TYR A 90 -0.76 15.32 -5.84
CA TYR A 90 -0.15 15.96 -4.69
C TYR A 90 1.22 16.58 -5.02
N PHE A 91 2.13 15.81 -5.62
CA PHE A 91 3.46 16.32 -5.98
C PHE A 91 3.41 17.36 -7.09
N LYS A 92 2.47 17.24 -8.03
CA LYS A 92 2.24 18.26 -9.05
C LYS A 92 1.83 19.58 -8.43
N GLN A 93 0.97 19.56 -7.41
CA GLN A 93 0.58 20.75 -6.66
C GLN A 93 1.77 21.39 -5.91
N GLN A 94 2.72 20.60 -5.41
CA GLN A 94 3.90 21.11 -4.71
C GLN A 94 4.86 21.89 -5.63
N ILE A 95 4.82 21.64 -6.94
CA ILE A 95 5.63 22.35 -7.94
C ILE A 95 4.80 23.32 -8.79
N ASP A 96 3.55 23.55 -8.43
CA ASP A 96 2.70 24.52 -9.12
C ASP A 96 3.31 25.92 -9.04
N GLY A 97 3.36 26.63 -10.19
CA GLY A 97 4.05 27.91 -10.32
C GLY A 97 5.59 27.82 -10.32
N LYS A 98 6.19 26.64 -10.37
CA LYS A 98 7.63 26.43 -10.43
C LYS A 98 8.03 25.77 -11.75
N ASP A 99 8.05 26.56 -12.82
CA ASP A 99 8.27 26.07 -14.19
C ASP A 99 9.64 25.37 -14.40
N ASN A 100 10.60 25.68 -13.52
CA ASN A 100 11.95 25.09 -13.53
C ASN A 100 12.05 23.78 -12.72
N GLN A 101 10.95 23.28 -12.16
CA GLN A 101 10.93 22.04 -11.37
C GLN A 101 10.16 20.91 -12.07
N LYS A 102 10.56 19.67 -11.75
CA LYS A 102 9.94 18.42 -12.22
C LYS A 102 9.85 17.42 -11.09
N VAL A 103 8.76 16.66 -11.03
CA VAL A 103 8.64 15.49 -10.18
C VAL A 103 9.33 14.32 -10.87
N TYR A 104 10.38 13.79 -10.27
CA TYR A 104 11.12 12.61 -10.75
C TYR A 104 10.58 11.31 -10.17
N SER A 105 9.96 11.38 -8.99
CA SER A 105 9.30 10.25 -8.35
C SER A 105 8.19 10.77 -7.44
N ASN A 106 7.02 10.19 -7.52
CA ASN A 106 5.90 10.47 -6.63
C ASN A 106 5.98 9.68 -5.30
N GLY A 107 7.01 8.85 -5.09
CA GLY A 107 7.20 8.10 -3.87
C GLY A 107 6.27 6.90 -3.67
N ALA A 108 5.50 6.50 -4.68
CA ALA A 108 4.53 5.41 -4.57
C ALA A 108 5.15 4.06 -4.14
N SER A 109 6.41 3.81 -4.52
CA SER A 109 7.15 2.61 -4.11
C SER A 109 7.53 2.59 -2.62
N SER A 110 7.52 3.75 -1.96
CA SER A 110 7.91 3.94 -0.55
C SER A 110 6.73 4.21 0.37
N VAL A 111 5.49 4.04 -0.11
CA VAL A 111 4.29 4.33 0.67
C VAL A 111 4.18 3.43 1.89
N SER A 112 3.98 4.06 3.03
CA SER A 112 3.53 3.42 4.27
C SER A 112 2.26 4.08 4.79
N LEU A 113 1.39 3.25 5.36
CA LEU A 113 0.17 3.68 6.06
C LEU A 113 0.37 3.40 7.55
N THR A 114 0.14 4.39 8.38
CA THR A 114 0.27 4.30 9.84
C THR A 114 -0.90 5.01 10.51
N ASN A 115 -1.08 4.80 11.82
CA ASN A 115 -2.16 5.41 12.60
C ASN A 115 -3.53 5.14 11.95
N VAL A 116 -3.75 3.89 11.57
CA VAL A 116 -5.02 3.47 10.95
C VAL A 116 -6.13 3.53 11.98
N THR A 117 -7.21 4.22 11.65
CA THR A 117 -8.44 4.29 12.45
C THR A 117 -9.62 3.86 11.59
N ILE A 118 -10.42 2.94 12.10
CA ILE A 118 -11.57 2.39 11.40
C ILE A 118 -12.83 2.83 12.15
N ALA A 119 -13.74 3.51 11.44
CA ALA A 119 -15.02 3.98 11.96
C ALA A 119 -16.13 3.56 10.99
N GLY A 120 -16.76 2.41 11.25
CA GLY A 120 -17.70 1.79 10.32
C GLY A 120 -17.01 1.47 8.98
N ASP A 121 -17.54 2.03 7.90
CA ASP A 121 -16.96 1.83 6.55
C ASP A 121 -15.81 2.78 6.22
N ALA A 122 -15.63 3.83 7.01
CA ALA A 122 -14.57 4.81 6.80
C ALA A 122 -13.25 4.35 7.42
N ILE A 123 -12.15 4.54 6.68
CA ILE A 123 -10.79 4.31 7.17
C ILE A 123 -10.01 5.61 7.02
N THR A 124 -9.39 6.02 8.11
CA THR A 124 -8.42 7.12 8.12
C THR A 124 -7.04 6.58 8.44
N ALA A 125 -6.05 7.02 7.71
CA ALA A 125 -4.66 6.62 7.95
C ALA A 125 -3.70 7.78 7.65
N LYS A 126 -2.55 7.79 8.31
CA LYS A 126 -1.43 8.67 7.94
C LYS A 126 -0.65 7.99 6.81
N LEU A 127 -0.67 8.62 5.64
CA LEU A 127 0.14 8.19 4.50
C LEU A 127 1.50 8.91 4.54
N THR A 128 2.57 8.15 4.40
CA THR A 128 3.93 8.67 4.24
C THR A 128 4.50 8.11 2.93
N ALA A 129 5.04 9.01 2.09
CA ALA A 129 5.68 8.67 0.83
C ALA A 129 6.92 9.56 0.62
N ASN A 130 7.97 9.00 0.02
CA ASN A 130 9.21 9.72 -0.28
C ASN A 130 9.29 9.99 -1.78
N GLY A 131 8.79 11.15 -2.21
CA GLY A 131 8.92 11.62 -3.59
C GLY A 131 10.24 12.36 -3.83
N LYS A 132 10.54 12.59 -5.10
CA LYS A 132 11.72 13.34 -5.54
C LYS A 132 11.29 14.46 -6.48
N ILE A 133 11.61 15.68 -6.10
CA ILE A 133 11.46 16.88 -6.92
C ILE A 133 12.86 17.44 -7.20
N GLY A 134 13.07 17.93 -8.39
CA GLY A 134 14.35 18.53 -8.79
C GLY A 134 14.18 19.46 -9.97
N PRO A 135 15.29 20.07 -10.45
CA PRO A 135 15.27 20.95 -11.60
C PRO A 135 14.76 20.22 -12.84
N LYS A 136 14.04 20.94 -13.69
CA LYS A 136 13.62 20.43 -14.99
C LYS A 136 14.82 20.48 -15.95
N ILE A 137 15.45 19.33 -16.15
CA ILE A 137 16.60 19.20 -17.03
C ILE A 137 16.10 18.98 -18.46
N ASP A 138 16.50 19.84 -19.40
CA ASP A 138 16.28 19.66 -20.83
C ASP A 138 17.41 18.79 -21.40
N GLU A 139 17.14 17.48 -21.47
CA GLU A 139 18.10 16.51 -21.98
C GLU A 139 18.44 16.75 -23.47
N ALA A 140 17.49 17.28 -24.26
CA ALA A 140 17.72 17.56 -25.67
C ALA A 140 18.71 18.73 -25.84
N ALA A 141 18.49 19.81 -25.08
CA ALA A 141 19.38 20.95 -25.06
C ALA A 141 20.80 20.56 -24.57
N ILE A 142 20.88 19.70 -23.54
CA ILE A 142 22.19 19.19 -23.10
C ILE A 142 22.83 18.36 -24.18
N LYS A 143 22.13 17.41 -24.81
CA LYS A 143 22.65 16.55 -25.88
C LYS A 143 23.17 17.38 -27.08
N ASP A 144 22.49 18.47 -27.41
CA ASP A 144 22.95 19.36 -28.48
C ASP A 144 24.16 20.21 -28.05
N TYR A 145 24.18 20.69 -26.82
CA TYR A 145 25.27 21.49 -26.28
C TYR A 145 26.57 20.67 -26.17
N VAL A 146 26.52 19.40 -25.75
CA VAL A 146 27.73 18.58 -25.54
C VAL A 146 28.43 18.18 -26.83
N LYS A 147 27.76 18.31 -27.97
CA LYS A 147 28.42 18.06 -29.29
C LYS A 147 29.59 18.99 -29.48
N SER A 148 30.79 18.43 -29.61
CA SER A 148 32.03 19.17 -29.82
C SER A 148 32.50 20.02 -28.62
N LYS A 149 32.02 19.77 -27.39
CA LYS A 149 32.46 20.44 -26.18
C LYS A 149 33.42 19.60 -25.35
N ARG A 150 34.29 20.28 -24.60
CA ARG A 150 35.18 19.62 -23.64
C ARG A 150 34.46 19.27 -22.35
N ILE A 151 34.95 18.29 -21.60
CA ILE A 151 34.37 17.81 -20.34
C ILE A 151 34.06 18.97 -19.38
N GLY A 152 35.02 19.88 -19.17
CA GLY A 152 34.86 21.04 -18.27
C GLY A 152 33.72 21.98 -18.68
N GLU A 153 33.60 22.25 -20.00
CA GLU A 153 32.51 23.09 -20.52
C GLU A 153 31.14 22.47 -20.31
N VAL A 154 31.02 21.14 -20.45
CA VAL A 154 29.82 20.39 -20.21
C VAL A 154 29.43 20.42 -18.72
N GLN A 155 30.43 20.22 -17.84
CA GLN A 155 30.21 20.29 -16.39
C GLN A 155 29.75 21.67 -15.95
N GLU A 156 30.36 22.74 -16.44
CA GLU A 156 29.97 24.12 -16.14
C GLU A 156 28.56 24.42 -16.65
N TYR A 157 28.22 24.03 -17.86
CA TYR A 157 26.90 24.23 -18.44
C TYR A 157 25.80 23.54 -17.64
N VAL A 158 25.99 22.27 -17.30
CA VAL A 158 24.99 21.50 -16.55
C VAL A 158 24.93 22.00 -15.09
N LYS A 159 26.06 22.39 -14.50
CA LYS A 159 26.11 22.94 -13.14
C LYS A 159 25.45 24.32 -13.02
N ALA A 160 25.39 25.08 -14.12
CA ALA A 160 24.70 26.37 -14.17
C ALA A 160 23.17 26.23 -14.19
N ILE A 161 22.61 25.03 -14.38
CA ILE A 161 21.17 24.79 -14.28
C ILE A 161 20.76 24.97 -12.82
N ASP A 162 19.82 25.88 -12.58
CA ASP A 162 19.33 26.19 -11.23
C ASP A 162 18.84 24.91 -10.51
N GLY A 163 19.35 24.68 -9.30
CA GLY A 163 19.04 23.51 -8.49
C GLY A 163 19.94 22.28 -8.71
N VAL A 164 20.87 22.31 -9.66
CA VAL A 164 21.88 21.25 -9.83
C VAL A 164 23.02 21.50 -8.84
N LYS A 165 23.27 20.52 -7.95
CA LYS A 165 24.34 20.63 -6.93
C LYS A 165 25.67 20.04 -7.36
N SER A 166 25.67 18.98 -8.14
CA SER A 166 26.87 18.30 -8.61
C SER A 166 26.62 17.67 -9.97
N VAL A 167 27.67 17.62 -10.77
CA VAL A 167 27.69 17.00 -12.10
C VAL A 167 28.90 16.10 -12.18
N ASP A 168 28.68 14.85 -12.59
CA ASP A 168 29.72 13.92 -12.94
C ASP A 168 29.60 13.58 -14.43
N VAL A 169 30.67 13.73 -15.20
CA VAL A 169 30.70 13.49 -16.64
C VAL A 169 31.68 12.38 -16.92
N ASN A 170 31.17 11.26 -17.36
CA ASN A 170 31.95 10.10 -17.77
C ASN A 170 31.88 9.93 -19.28
N PHE A 171 33.04 9.87 -19.94
CA PHE A 171 33.13 9.54 -21.36
C PHE A 171 33.45 8.06 -21.52
N SER A 172 32.68 7.37 -22.32
CA SER A 172 33.05 6.04 -22.75
C SER A 172 34.21 6.15 -23.77
N PRO A 173 35.35 5.48 -23.57
CA PRO A 173 36.52 5.58 -24.45
C PRO A 173 36.32 4.99 -25.86
N PHE A 174 35.09 4.59 -26.20
CA PHE A 174 34.77 3.91 -27.48
C PHE A 174 34.82 4.80 -28.73
N TRP A 175 35.20 6.08 -28.62
CA TRP A 175 35.10 7.07 -29.68
C TRP A 175 36.44 7.66 -30.11
N VAL A 176 37.51 7.11 -29.69
CA VAL A 176 38.84 7.55 -30.17
C VAL A 176 39.25 6.64 -31.32
N HIS A 177 38.86 7.00 -32.52
CA HIS A 177 39.47 6.62 -33.76
C HIS A 177 40.11 7.83 -34.38
#